data_ad0b0fcd9ba5aad9ede53abf0423f813
#
_entry.id   ad0b0fcd9ba5aad9ede53abf0423f813
#
_cell.length_a   1.000
_cell.length_b   1.000
_cell.length_c   1.000
_cell.angle_alpha   90.00
_cell.angle_beta   90.00
_cell.angle_gamma   90.00
#
_symmetry.space_group_name_H-M   'P 1'
#
loop_
_entity.id
_entity.type
_entity.pdbx_description
1 polymer ?
#
loop_
_entity_poly.entity_id
_entity_poly.type
_entity_poly.pdbx_seq_one_letter_code
_entity_poly.pdbx_strand_id
1 'polypeptide(L)'
;MPLDAFVASLTAQVSTDSTAHTWSTLASALAKLVLATLAVLITVHVVRWLLRVAERMLRRWAQLSDEDDRSLTQIFASFERALTNLGWMLVVVAASLLFAVPGSITQWLLLLVRIYLVVVLGIVVIRSTALIVSALDVFGDRYAKRRNWSRYYEHLRALLPTFRTCVDYALWVGVASLVLVQLTPTQRVAAWGPLLIQAIAIFFAGRVIIALGRLEIGHRMLPHEGLEETDRRRRATMVPLVRSAFTYAVYFGTAVLILSSLGFNPMPFLAGAGLLGLVVGFGAQSLINDVVSGFFILFENVYLVGDIVEVGPAKGVVEAIEFRTTKIRDPEGRIHVIRNGDMKPVINYSRDYGVAVVAVDVPYDADLRGVFAGLRQAGAHLHSQSQDVLNELQIDGVTAFTASTMTIRTSTRVSPGRQEAAAAALRLLINETFEQRAGRAIRKTLIAEPAERHVTAAQRGPR
;
A
#
# COMPACT_ATOMS: atom_id res chain seq x y z
N MET A 1 44.07 -27.93 -10.68
CA MET A 1 44.95 -28.64 -9.74
C MET A 1 44.97 -27.77 -8.48
N PRO A 2 44.61 -28.23 -7.27
CA PRO A 2 44.59 -27.39 -6.09
C PRO A 2 45.99 -26.93 -5.74
N LEU A 3 46.16 -25.67 -5.34
CA LEU A 3 47.43 -25.03 -4.98
C LEU A 3 48.22 -25.83 -3.94
N ASP A 4 47.50 -26.56 -3.09
CA ASP A 4 48.06 -27.42 -2.03
C ASP A 4 48.79 -28.64 -2.63
N ALA A 5 48.34 -29.19 -3.76
CA ALA A 5 49.02 -30.32 -4.42
C ALA A 5 50.30 -29.82 -5.14
N PHE A 6 50.34 -28.61 -5.67
CA PHE A 6 51.53 -28.02 -6.25
C PHE A 6 52.57 -27.64 -5.20
N VAL A 7 52.14 -27.09 -4.07
CA VAL A 7 53.03 -26.77 -2.92
C VAL A 7 53.59 -28.05 -2.29
N ALA A 8 52.76 -29.12 -2.12
CA ALA A 8 53.21 -30.42 -1.63
C ALA A 8 54.24 -31.08 -2.57
N SER A 9 54.10 -30.95 -3.88
CA SER A 9 55.06 -31.48 -4.85
C SER A 9 56.40 -30.74 -4.81
N LEU A 10 56.40 -29.44 -4.63
CA LEU A 10 57.61 -28.63 -4.50
C LEU A 10 58.34 -28.88 -3.13
N THR A 11 57.63 -29.01 -2.03
CA THR A 11 58.22 -29.30 -0.70
C THR A 11 58.82 -30.72 -0.65
N ALA A 12 58.19 -31.70 -1.28
CA ALA A 12 58.70 -33.07 -1.36
C ALA A 12 60.02 -33.15 -2.17
N GLN A 13 60.18 -32.33 -3.22
CA GLN A 13 61.36 -32.29 -4.04
C GLN A 13 62.60 -31.66 -3.35
N VAL A 14 62.38 -30.71 -2.41
CA VAL A 14 63.40 -29.97 -1.69
C VAL A 14 63.97 -30.74 -0.48
N SER A 15 63.19 -31.70 0.10
CA SER A 15 63.58 -32.44 1.32
C SER A 15 64.51 -33.62 1.10
N THR A 16 64.73 -34.08 -0.13
CA THR A 16 65.51 -35.29 -0.44
C THR A 16 67.01 -35.06 -0.71
N ASP A 17 67.48 -33.78 -0.85
CA ASP A 17 68.87 -33.54 -1.30
C ASP A 17 69.74 -32.76 -0.28
N SER A 18 69.63 -33.04 1.04
CA SER A 18 70.24 -32.21 2.10
C SER A 18 71.66 -32.61 2.55
N THR A 19 72.42 -33.40 1.86
CA THR A 19 73.72 -33.85 2.40
C THR A 19 74.97 -33.68 1.50
N ALA A 20 74.89 -33.08 0.33
CA ALA A 20 76.12 -32.86 -0.43
C ALA A 20 76.06 -31.58 -1.33
N HIS A 21 77.00 -30.70 -1.10
CA HIS A 21 77.39 -29.54 -1.89
C HIS A 21 76.58 -28.24 -1.72
N THR A 22 76.95 -27.48 -0.73
CA THR A 22 76.37 -26.17 -0.39
C THR A 22 76.39 -25.14 -1.52
N TRP A 23 77.41 -25.08 -2.36
CA TRP A 23 77.53 -24.13 -3.45
C TRP A 23 76.74 -24.53 -4.72
N SER A 24 76.67 -25.79 -5.10
CA SER A 24 75.94 -26.25 -6.23
C SER A 24 74.45 -26.23 -6.00
N THR A 25 73.98 -26.52 -4.77
CA THR A 25 72.59 -26.39 -4.39
C THR A 25 72.11 -24.94 -4.32
N LEU A 26 72.96 -24.04 -3.79
CA LEU A 26 72.66 -22.59 -3.80
C LEU A 26 72.61 -22.01 -5.23
N ALA A 27 73.55 -22.39 -6.12
CA ALA A 27 73.56 -21.98 -7.52
C ALA A 27 72.31 -22.50 -8.29
N SER A 28 71.91 -23.76 -8.05
CA SER A 28 70.70 -24.32 -8.65
C SER A 28 69.39 -23.68 -8.11
N ALA A 29 69.33 -23.34 -6.82
CA ALA A 29 68.21 -22.64 -6.23
C ALA A 29 68.08 -21.20 -6.78
N LEU A 30 69.23 -20.49 -6.91
CA LEU A 30 69.25 -19.16 -7.55
C LEU A 30 68.85 -19.22 -9.00
N ALA A 31 69.32 -20.22 -9.79
CA ALA A 31 68.91 -20.37 -11.18
C ALA A 31 67.40 -20.66 -11.33
N LYS A 32 66.84 -21.51 -10.46
CA LYS A 32 65.42 -21.76 -10.40
C LYS A 32 64.62 -20.53 -10.01
N LEU A 33 65.11 -19.71 -9.06
CA LEU A 33 64.46 -18.45 -8.67
C LEU A 33 64.45 -17.45 -9.80
N VAL A 34 65.61 -17.28 -10.52
CA VAL A 34 65.69 -16.40 -11.66
C VAL A 34 64.74 -16.86 -12.78
N LEU A 35 64.63 -18.17 -13.02
CA LEU A 35 63.74 -18.71 -14.03
C LEU A 35 62.25 -18.49 -13.61
N ALA A 36 61.90 -18.71 -12.33
CA ALA A 36 60.57 -18.43 -11.78
C ALA A 36 60.22 -16.93 -11.87
N THR A 37 61.15 -16.07 -11.54
CA THR A 37 60.95 -14.61 -11.63
C THR A 37 60.74 -14.17 -13.08
N LEU A 38 61.53 -14.72 -14.02
CA LEU A 38 61.38 -14.43 -15.44
C LEU A 38 60.02 -14.92 -15.96
N ALA A 39 59.60 -16.11 -15.57
CA ALA A 39 58.29 -16.67 -15.93
C ALA A 39 57.13 -15.82 -15.40
N VAL A 40 57.22 -15.36 -14.15
CA VAL A 40 56.22 -14.43 -13.57
C VAL A 40 56.19 -13.12 -14.30
N LEU A 41 57.36 -12.53 -14.59
CA LEU A 41 57.45 -11.25 -15.32
C LEU A 41 56.86 -11.36 -16.74
N ILE A 42 57.16 -12.44 -17.45
CA ILE A 42 56.58 -12.71 -18.78
C ILE A 42 55.07 -12.85 -18.68
N THR A 43 54.58 -13.63 -17.73
CA THR A 43 53.14 -13.85 -17.52
C THR A 43 52.42 -12.52 -17.19
N VAL A 44 52.98 -11.72 -16.27
CA VAL A 44 52.45 -10.39 -15.93
C VAL A 44 52.46 -9.48 -17.14
N HIS A 45 53.51 -9.51 -17.97
CA HIS A 45 53.60 -8.68 -19.16
C HIS A 45 52.56 -9.08 -20.23
N VAL A 46 52.37 -10.38 -20.48
CA VAL A 46 51.39 -10.89 -21.42
C VAL A 46 49.97 -10.55 -20.98
N VAL A 47 49.66 -10.77 -19.69
CA VAL A 47 48.34 -10.43 -19.15
C VAL A 47 48.07 -8.93 -19.19
N ARG A 48 49.04 -8.09 -18.90
CA ARG A 48 48.95 -6.64 -19.08
C ARG A 48 48.69 -6.23 -20.52
N TRP A 49 49.35 -6.89 -21.47
CA TRP A 49 49.08 -6.63 -22.87
C TRP A 49 47.68 -7.00 -23.27
N LEU A 50 47.18 -8.18 -22.83
CA LEU A 50 45.82 -8.62 -23.05
C LEU A 50 44.80 -7.68 -22.46
N LEU A 51 45.03 -7.21 -21.22
CA LEU A 51 44.18 -6.24 -20.56
C LEU A 51 44.08 -4.93 -21.33
N ARG A 52 45.19 -4.41 -21.84
CA ARG A 52 45.23 -3.17 -22.66
C ARG A 52 44.50 -3.36 -23.99
N VAL A 53 44.55 -4.54 -24.56
CA VAL A 53 43.80 -4.88 -25.79
C VAL A 53 42.30 -4.94 -25.47
N ALA A 54 41.93 -5.59 -24.36
CA ALA A 54 40.54 -5.67 -23.90
C ALA A 54 39.97 -4.27 -23.58
N GLU A 55 40.71 -3.42 -22.89
CA GLU A 55 40.31 -2.05 -22.62
C GLU A 55 40.05 -1.25 -23.93
N ARG A 56 40.95 -1.36 -24.91
CA ARG A 56 40.77 -0.74 -26.24
C ARG A 56 39.55 -1.27 -26.99
N MET A 57 39.26 -2.57 -26.90
CA MET A 57 38.08 -3.19 -27.51
C MET A 57 36.79 -2.70 -26.82
N LEU A 58 36.76 -2.69 -25.49
CA LEU A 58 35.59 -2.23 -24.74
C LEU A 58 35.27 -0.75 -25.03
N ARG A 59 36.29 0.12 -25.08
CA ARG A 59 36.12 1.55 -25.44
C ARG A 59 35.52 1.73 -26.84
N ARG A 60 35.92 0.90 -27.81
CA ARG A 60 35.37 0.97 -29.16
C ARG A 60 33.91 0.46 -29.25
N TRP A 61 33.54 -0.52 -28.41
CA TRP A 61 32.22 -1.15 -28.43
C TRP A 61 31.17 -0.37 -27.65
N ALA A 62 31.55 0.27 -26.55
CA ALA A 62 30.58 0.75 -25.57
C ALA A 62 30.11 2.19 -25.78
N GLN A 63 30.75 3.01 -26.66
CA GLN A 63 30.40 4.45 -26.87
C GLN A 63 30.10 5.17 -25.54
N LEU A 64 31.00 5.02 -24.56
CA LEU A 64 30.80 5.45 -23.18
C LEU A 64 30.88 6.99 -23.05
N SER A 65 30.19 7.52 -22.03
CA SER A 65 30.36 8.92 -21.63
C SER A 65 31.75 9.18 -21.00
N ASP A 66 32.19 10.41 -20.95
CA ASP A 66 33.52 10.79 -20.39
C ASP A 66 33.71 10.33 -18.93
N GLU A 67 32.67 10.25 -18.12
CA GLU A 67 32.76 9.76 -16.75
C GLU A 67 32.93 8.24 -16.67
N ASP A 68 32.24 7.49 -17.52
CA ASP A 68 32.34 6.03 -17.61
C ASP A 68 33.71 5.59 -18.13
N ASP A 69 34.32 6.38 -19.03
CA ASP A 69 35.67 6.12 -19.56
C ASP A 69 36.75 6.29 -18.46
N ARG A 70 36.62 7.28 -17.57
CA ARG A 70 37.50 7.42 -16.40
C ARG A 70 37.37 6.25 -15.43
N SER A 71 36.15 5.79 -15.17
CA SER A 71 35.89 4.66 -14.30
C SER A 71 36.48 3.36 -14.83
N LEU A 72 36.33 3.10 -16.14
CA LEU A 72 36.96 1.98 -16.83
C LEU A 72 38.50 2.02 -16.70
N THR A 73 39.11 3.16 -17.00
CA THR A 73 40.57 3.34 -16.89
C THR A 73 41.07 3.04 -15.47
N GLN A 74 40.36 3.50 -14.46
CA GLN A 74 40.72 3.23 -13.07
C GLN A 74 40.59 1.74 -12.67
N ILE A 75 39.62 1.02 -13.23
CA ILE A 75 39.47 -0.43 -13.01
C ILE A 75 40.63 -1.18 -13.61
N PHE A 76 40.95 -0.93 -14.88
CA PHE A 76 42.07 -1.58 -15.56
C PHE A 76 43.42 -1.26 -14.93
N ALA A 77 43.65 0.00 -14.54
CA ALA A 77 44.87 0.40 -13.82
C ALA A 77 44.99 -0.25 -12.44
N SER A 78 43.85 -0.48 -11.77
CA SER A 78 43.87 -1.16 -10.48
C SER A 78 44.17 -2.65 -10.65
N PHE A 79 43.64 -3.27 -11.71
CA PHE A 79 43.91 -4.67 -12.04
C PHE A 79 45.38 -4.86 -12.46
N GLU A 80 45.96 -3.96 -13.25
CA GLU A 80 47.37 -4.01 -13.62
C GLU A 80 48.30 -3.92 -12.39
N ARG A 81 48.03 -3.00 -11.47
CA ARG A 81 48.77 -2.87 -10.21
C ARG A 81 48.65 -4.13 -9.35
N ALA A 82 47.41 -4.65 -9.24
CA ALA A 82 47.13 -5.85 -8.46
C ALA A 82 47.88 -7.06 -9.01
N LEU A 83 47.90 -7.24 -10.33
CA LEU A 83 48.59 -8.33 -10.99
C LEU A 83 50.10 -8.25 -10.75
N THR A 84 50.67 -7.04 -10.78
CA THR A 84 52.10 -6.84 -10.49
C THR A 84 52.45 -7.21 -9.07
N ASN A 85 51.66 -6.75 -8.10
CA ASN A 85 51.89 -7.07 -6.69
C ASN A 85 51.75 -8.55 -6.43
N LEU A 86 50.75 -9.19 -7.03
CA LEU A 86 50.55 -10.64 -6.96
C LEU A 86 51.78 -11.38 -7.50
N GLY A 87 52.29 -10.93 -8.67
CA GLY A 87 53.48 -11.51 -9.25
C GLY A 87 54.69 -11.43 -8.29
N TRP A 88 54.95 -10.28 -7.67
CA TRP A 88 56.01 -10.16 -6.67
C TRP A 88 55.79 -11.00 -5.43
N MET A 89 54.55 -11.11 -4.94
CA MET A 89 54.22 -11.98 -3.81
C MET A 89 54.49 -13.45 -4.13
N LEU A 90 54.13 -13.90 -5.35
CA LEU A 90 54.43 -15.27 -5.80
C LEU A 90 55.93 -15.54 -5.90
N VAL A 91 56.76 -14.55 -6.36
CA VAL A 91 58.18 -14.67 -6.36
C VAL A 91 58.73 -14.83 -4.95
N VAL A 92 58.23 -14.07 -3.96
CA VAL A 92 58.63 -14.20 -2.56
C VAL A 92 58.26 -15.57 -1.98
N VAL A 93 57.09 -16.09 -2.31
CA VAL A 93 56.68 -17.46 -1.93
C VAL A 93 57.58 -18.50 -2.54
N ALA A 94 57.86 -18.37 -3.86
CA ALA A 94 58.81 -19.26 -4.56
C ALA A 94 60.20 -19.23 -3.95
N ALA A 95 60.71 -18.05 -3.57
CA ALA A 95 61.96 -17.91 -2.87
C ALA A 95 61.94 -18.63 -1.51
N SER A 96 60.87 -18.44 -0.72
CA SER A 96 60.76 -19.12 0.60
C SER A 96 60.77 -20.66 0.50
N LEU A 97 60.19 -21.21 -0.59
CA LEU A 97 60.17 -22.63 -0.85
C LEU A 97 61.56 -23.16 -1.30
N LEU A 98 62.26 -22.38 -2.19
CA LEU A 98 63.54 -22.75 -2.72
C LEU A 98 64.69 -22.68 -1.70
N PHE A 99 64.59 -21.74 -0.75
CA PHE A 99 65.59 -21.55 0.32
C PHE A 99 65.25 -22.28 1.62
N ALA A 100 64.28 -23.25 1.57
CA ALA A 100 63.87 -24.07 2.67
C ALA A 100 63.57 -23.26 3.99
N VAL A 101 62.89 -22.12 3.84
CA VAL A 101 62.48 -21.30 4.98
C VAL A 101 61.52 -22.08 5.85
N PRO A 102 61.52 -21.92 7.19
CA PRO A 102 60.65 -22.66 8.09
C PRO A 102 59.21 -22.66 7.62
N GLY A 103 58.54 -23.82 7.62
CA GLY A 103 57.19 -24.02 7.07
C GLY A 103 56.13 -23.08 7.66
N SER A 104 56.33 -22.62 8.89
CA SER A 104 55.47 -21.59 9.51
C SER A 104 55.49 -20.26 8.77
N ILE A 105 56.65 -19.80 8.33
CA ILE A 105 56.77 -18.52 7.58
C ILE A 105 56.14 -18.68 6.21
N THR A 106 56.38 -19.77 5.53
CA THR A 106 55.78 -20.07 4.21
C THR A 106 54.24 -20.11 4.26
N GLN A 107 53.70 -20.71 5.34
CA GLN A 107 52.23 -20.71 5.54
C GLN A 107 51.66 -19.30 5.73
N TRP A 108 52.33 -18.43 6.48
CA TRP A 108 51.93 -17.03 6.61
C TRP A 108 52.03 -16.24 5.28
N LEU A 109 53.06 -16.48 4.47
CA LEU A 109 53.19 -15.90 3.16
C LEU A 109 52.05 -16.33 2.22
N LEU A 110 51.69 -17.60 2.20
CA LEU A 110 50.56 -18.13 1.44
C LEU A 110 49.21 -17.55 1.90
N LEU A 111 49.05 -17.40 3.21
CA LEU A 111 47.88 -16.75 3.81
C LEU A 111 47.76 -15.30 3.30
N LEU A 112 48.86 -14.54 3.32
CA LEU A 112 48.90 -13.16 2.79
C LEU A 112 48.54 -13.08 1.30
N VAL A 113 49.01 -14.03 0.48
CA VAL A 113 48.63 -14.12 -0.94
C VAL A 113 47.13 -14.38 -1.11
N ARG A 114 46.56 -15.30 -0.32
CA ARG A 114 45.13 -15.60 -0.34
C ARG A 114 44.29 -14.39 0.06
N ILE A 115 44.65 -13.71 1.15
CA ILE A 115 43.97 -12.48 1.61
C ILE A 115 44.06 -11.40 0.53
N TYR A 116 45.26 -11.19 -0.01
CA TYR A 116 45.48 -10.20 -1.06
C TYR A 116 44.58 -10.47 -2.28
N LEU A 117 44.46 -11.71 -2.73
CA LEU A 117 43.63 -12.13 -3.85
C LEU A 117 42.14 -11.81 -3.60
N VAL A 118 41.64 -12.14 -2.41
CA VAL A 118 40.26 -11.87 -2.04
C VAL A 118 39.97 -10.39 -2.02
N VAL A 119 40.87 -9.58 -1.42
CA VAL A 119 40.70 -8.13 -1.35
C VAL A 119 40.73 -7.48 -2.73
N VAL A 120 41.69 -7.87 -3.58
CA VAL A 120 41.81 -7.33 -4.94
C VAL A 120 40.60 -7.69 -5.79
N LEU A 121 40.18 -8.96 -5.76
CA LEU A 121 38.99 -9.39 -6.49
C LEU A 121 37.74 -8.63 -6.00
N GLY A 122 37.62 -8.47 -4.68
CA GLY A 122 36.56 -7.68 -4.09
C GLY A 122 36.53 -6.23 -4.57
N ILE A 123 37.68 -5.56 -4.54
CA ILE A 123 37.80 -4.17 -5.03
C ILE A 123 37.44 -4.06 -6.53
N VAL A 124 37.84 -5.01 -7.35
CA VAL A 124 37.50 -5.03 -8.77
C VAL A 124 35.99 -5.21 -8.95
N VAL A 125 35.36 -6.13 -8.23
CA VAL A 125 33.91 -6.32 -8.28
C VAL A 125 33.17 -5.08 -7.81
N ILE A 126 33.56 -4.45 -6.67
CA ILE A 126 32.96 -3.22 -6.16
C ILE A 126 33.05 -2.08 -7.17
N ARG A 127 34.19 -1.91 -7.81
CA ARG A 127 34.35 -0.89 -8.87
C ARG A 127 33.52 -1.17 -10.12
N SER A 128 33.33 -2.45 -10.44
CA SER A 128 32.51 -2.86 -11.58
C SER A 128 31.03 -2.58 -11.36
N THR A 129 30.55 -2.57 -10.10
CA THR A 129 29.14 -2.25 -9.80
C THR A 129 28.76 -0.83 -10.26
N ALA A 130 29.69 0.12 -10.18
CA ALA A 130 29.46 1.48 -10.66
C ALA A 130 29.13 1.50 -12.18
N LEU A 131 29.90 0.75 -12.96
CA LEU A 131 29.69 0.65 -14.42
C LEU A 131 28.40 -0.11 -14.75
N ILE A 132 28.08 -1.16 -14.00
CA ILE A 132 26.85 -1.93 -14.20
C ILE A 132 25.63 -1.07 -13.91
N VAL A 133 25.66 -0.27 -12.84
CA VAL A 133 24.55 0.60 -12.47
C VAL A 133 24.37 1.72 -13.49
N SER A 134 25.46 2.34 -13.97
CA SER A 134 25.39 3.37 -15.03
C SER A 134 24.87 2.78 -16.34
N ALA A 135 25.30 1.58 -16.72
CA ALA A 135 24.78 0.88 -17.89
C ALA A 135 23.28 0.59 -17.75
N LEU A 136 22.83 0.12 -16.58
CA LEU A 136 21.42 -0.11 -16.30
C LEU A 136 20.59 1.17 -16.41
N ASP A 137 21.12 2.32 -15.95
CA ASP A 137 20.45 3.61 -16.08
C ASP A 137 20.26 4.00 -17.56
N VAL A 138 21.29 3.88 -18.37
CA VAL A 138 21.23 4.19 -19.81
C VAL A 138 20.28 3.25 -20.56
N PHE A 139 20.33 1.93 -20.28
CA PHE A 139 19.40 0.97 -20.86
C PHE A 139 17.96 1.19 -20.41
N GLY A 140 17.76 1.48 -19.13
CA GLY A 140 16.47 1.77 -18.57
C GLY A 140 15.81 3.00 -19.19
N ASP A 141 16.55 4.09 -19.38
CA ASP A 141 16.06 5.32 -20.03
C ASP A 141 15.66 5.07 -21.50
N ARG A 142 16.46 4.30 -22.24
CA ARG A 142 16.17 3.94 -23.64
C ARG A 142 14.88 3.06 -23.72
N TYR A 143 14.71 2.12 -22.80
CA TYR A 143 13.56 1.24 -22.77
C TYR A 143 12.29 1.95 -22.33
N ALA A 144 12.39 2.81 -21.34
CA ALA A 144 11.28 3.60 -20.80
C ALA A 144 10.70 4.56 -21.85
N LYS A 145 11.57 5.19 -22.67
CA LYS A 145 11.15 6.07 -23.78
C LYS A 145 10.41 5.30 -24.87
N ARG A 146 10.76 4.05 -25.14
CA ARG A 146 10.06 3.22 -26.15
C ARG A 146 8.67 2.76 -25.74
N ARG A 147 8.37 2.62 -24.45
CA ARG A 147 7.15 1.98 -23.93
C ARG A 147 6.23 2.92 -23.12
N ASN A 148 6.44 4.22 -23.17
CA ASN A 148 5.66 5.21 -22.40
C ASN A 148 5.70 5.00 -20.86
N TRP A 149 6.75 4.36 -20.35
CA TRP A 149 6.99 4.08 -18.92
C TRP A 149 7.93 5.11 -18.27
N SER A 150 8.16 6.25 -18.93
CA SER A 150 9.10 7.28 -18.49
C SER A 150 8.85 7.73 -17.05
N ARG A 151 7.58 7.89 -16.67
CA ARG A 151 7.18 8.38 -15.33
C ARG A 151 7.53 7.40 -14.21
N TYR A 152 7.33 6.09 -14.42
CA TYR A 152 7.73 5.06 -13.46
C TYR A 152 9.25 4.92 -13.39
N TYR A 153 9.93 5.07 -14.52
CA TYR A 153 11.38 4.97 -14.59
C TYR A 153 12.07 6.11 -13.82
N GLU A 154 11.61 7.35 -13.92
CA GLU A 154 12.15 8.48 -13.17
C GLU A 154 12.16 8.23 -11.65
N HIS A 155 11.11 7.61 -11.12
CA HIS A 155 11.03 7.26 -9.70
C HIS A 155 11.92 6.07 -9.33
N LEU A 156 12.04 5.08 -10.20
CA LEU A 156 12.98 3.96 -10.04
C LEU A 156 14.42 4.45 -10.13
N ARG A 157 14.70 5.40 -11.01
CA ARG A 157 16.01 6.04 -11.15
C ARG A 157 16.48 6.67 -9.85
N ALA A 158 15.58 7.27 -9.08
CA ALA A 158 15.90 7.80 -7.75
C ALA A 158 16.37 6.73 -6.74
N LEU A 159 16.09 5.45 -6.98
CA LEU A 159 16.56 4.33 -6.15
C LEU A 159 17.93 3.79 -6.55
N LEU A 160 18.41 4.08 -7.77
CA LEU A 160 19.70 3.56 -8.28
C LEU A 160 20.88 3.92 -7.37
N PRO A 161 21.02 5.17 -6.85
CA PRO A 161 22.10 5.50 -5.92
C PRO A 161 22.01 4.67 -4.63
N THR A 162 20.81 4.48 -4.09
CA THR A 162 20.59 3.65 -2.89
C THR A 162 20.92 2.20 -3.17
N PHE A 163 20.51 1.67 -4.32
CA PHE A 163 20.83 0.30 -4.75
C PHE A 163 22.35 0.11 -4.82
N ARG A 164 23.06 0.99 -5.52
CA ARG A 164 24.52 0.97 -5.61
C ARG A 164 25.15 0.95 -4.24
N THR A 165 24.76 1.87 -3.35
CA THR A 165 25.31 1.96 -2.00
C THR A 165 25.06 0.67 -1.19
N CYS A 166 23.89 0.07 -1.28
CA CYS A 166 23.59 -1.19 -0.61
C CYS A 166 24.43 -2.35 -1.16
N VAL A 167 24.58 -2.44 -2.48
CA VAL A 167 25.43 -3.46 -3.13
C VAL A 167 26.89 -3.27 -2.73
N ASP A 168 27.41 -2.03 -2.73
CA ASP A 168 28.78 -1.73 -2.32
C ASP A 168 29.02 -2.16 -0.87
N TYR A 169 28.11 -1.84 0.07
CA TYR A 169 28.22 -2.30 1.46
C TYR A 169 28.13 -3.84 1.59
N ALA A 170 27.23 -4.48 0.87
CA ALA A 170 27.11 -5.93 0.86
C ALA A 170 28.39 -6.61 0.37
N LEU A 171 29.01 -6.04 -0.70
CA LEU A 171 30.28 -6.55 -1.23
C LEU A 171 31.43 -6.32 -0.25
N TRP A 172 31.54 -5.14 0.41
CA TRP A 172 32.54 -4.90 1.43
C TRP A 172 32.40 -5.86 2.63
N VAL A 173 31.18 -6.09 3.10
CA VAL A 173 30.91 -7.09 4.15
C VAL A 173 31.28 -8.50 3.68
N GLY A 174 30.97 -8.85 2.43
CA GLY A 174 31.35 -10.12 1.82
C GLY A 174 32.87 -10.32 1.77
N VAL A 175 33.60 -9.31 1.28
CA VAL A 175 35.08 -9.33 1.24
C VAL A 175 35.65 -9.46 2.64
N ALA A 176 35.17 -8.65 3.60
CA ALA A 176 35.63 -8.71 4.98
C ALA A 176 35.35 -10.10 5.60
N SER A 177 34.17 -10.66 5.37
CA SER A 177 33.82 -12.01 5.85
C SER A 177 34.74 -13.07 5.26
N LEU A 178 35.01 -13.03 3.94
CA LEU A 178 35.91 -13.97 3.28
C LEU A 178 37.36 -13.86 3.77
N VAL A 179 37.82 -12.67 4.11
CA VAL A 179 39.14 -12.45 4.73
C VAL A 179 39.17 -13.04 6.14
N LEU A 180 38.13 -12.78 6.95
CA LEU A 180 38.02 -13.26 8.32
C LEU A 180 37.92 -14.79 8.41
N VAL A 181 37.28 -15.45 7.46
CA VAL A 181 37.24 -16.92 7.38
C VAL A 181 38.63 -17.54 7.26
N GLN A 182 39.59 -16.83 6.63
CA GLN A 182 40.96 -17.34 6.48
C GLN A 182 41.80 -17.23 7.77
N LEU A 183 41.35 -16.41 8.72
CA LEU A 183 42.01 -16.22 10.01
C LEU A 183 41.33 -17.11 11.06
N THR A 184 41.99 -18.16 11.48
CA THR A 184 41.46 -19.17 12.42
C THR A 184 40.78 -18.60 13.68
N PRO A 185 41.32 -17.54 14.35
CA PRO A 185 40.69 -17.00 15.55
C PRO A 185 39.39 -16.22 15.31
N THR A 186 39.15 -15.81 14.06
CA THR A 186 38.04 -14.90 13.70
C THR A 186 36.90 -15.56 12.94
N GLN A 187 36.93 -16.89 12.79
CA GLN A 187 35.87 -17.63 12.06
C GLN A 187 34.46 -17.39 12.62
N ARG A 188 34.30 -17.23 13.93
CA ARG A 188 33.03 -16.89 14.57
C ARG A 188 32.51 -15.54 14.12
N VAL A 189 33.39 -14.55 13.94
CA VAL A 189 33.02 -13.20 13.47
C VAL A 189 32.65 -13.25 11.98
N ALA A 190 33.36 -14.06 11.19
CA ALA A 190 33.06 -14.25 9.77
C ALA A 190 31.63 -14.82 9.52
N ALA A 191 31.10 -15.62 10.44
CA ALA A 191 29.74 -16.16 10.37
C ALA A 191 28.65 -15.07 10.37
N TRP A 192 28.95 -13.84 10.83
CA TRP A 192 28.02 -12.71 10.78
C TRP A 192 27.93 -12.08 9.39
N GLY A 193 28.88 -12.36 8.49
CA GLY A 193 28.91 -11.79 7.15
C GLY A 193 27.62 -12.02 6.36
N PRO A 194 27.16 -13.26 6.16
CA PRO A 194 25.91 -13.57 5.48
C PRO A 194 24.69 -12.90 6.12
N LEU A 195 24.63 -12.84 7.45
CA LEU A 195 23.53 -12.22 8.19
C LEU A 195 23.48 -10.70 7.94
N LEU A 196 24.64 -10.05 7.91
CA LEU A 196 24.73 -8.60 7.59
C LEU A 196 24.34 -8.34 6.13
N ILE A 197 24.76 -9.18 5.19
CA ILE A 197 24.36 -9.08 3.79
C ILE A 197 22.85 -9.23 3.67
N GLN A 198 22.25 -10.19 4.36
CA GLN A 198 20.80 -10.37 4.40
C GLN A 198 20.10 -9.16 5.00
N ALA A 199 20.61 -8.58 6.08
CA ALA A 199 20.06 -7.36 6.68
C ALA A 199 20.11 -6.16 5.71
N ILE A 200 21.20 -5.99 4.95
CA ILE A 200 21.34 -4.96 3.91
C ILE A 200 20.30 -5.18 2.80
N ALA A 201 20.10 -6.42 2.36
CA ALA A 201 19.11 -6.76 1.34
C ALA A 201 17.67 -6.46 1.80
N ILE A 202 17.34 -6.81 3.06
CA ILE A 202 16.03 -6.52 3.67
C ILE A 202 15.82 -4.99 3.77
N PHE A 203 16.85 -4.26 4.20
CA PHE A 203 16.79 -2.79 4.27
C PHE A 203 16.52 -2.18 2.89
N PHE A 204 17.24 -2.64 1.87
CA PHE A 204 17.02 -2.17 0.50
C PHE A 204 15.62 -2.51 0.01
N ALA A 205 15.13 -3.74 0.24
CA ALA A 205 13.77 -4.13 -0.12
C ALA A 205 12.73 -3.21 0.54
N GLY A 206 12.89 -2.89 1.82
CA GLY A 206 12.06 -1.91 2.53
C GLY A 206 12.07 -0.54 1.88
N ARG A 207 13.24 -0.04 1.46
CA ARG A 207 13.38 1.24 0.74
C ARG A 207 12.66 1.24 -0.61
N VAL A 208 12.73 0.14 -1.35
CA VAL A 208 12.00 -0.05 -2.62
C VAL A 208 10.49 -0.04 -2.38
N ILE A 209 10.01 -0.78 -1.37
CA ILE A 209 8.59 -0.81 -1.01
C ILE A 209 8.09 0.59 -0.65
N ILE A 210 8.84 1.36 0.15
CA ILE A 210 8.51 2.74 0.51
C ILE A 210 8.43 3.63 -0.73
N ALA A 211 9.39 3.53 -1.63
CA ALA A 211 9.42 4.36 -2.83
C ALA A 211 8.24 4.06 -3.76
N LEU A 212 7.96 2.78 -4.03
CA LEU A 212 6.83 2.34 -4.84
C LEU A 212 5.49 2.71 -4.20
N GLY A 213 5.36 2.49 -2.89
CA GLY A 213 4.14 2.85 -2.16
C GLY A 213 3.86 4.35 -2.15
N ARG A 214 4.89 5.18 -1.96
CA ARG A 214 4.75 6.63 -2.04
C ARG A 214 4.37 7.12 -3.43
N LEU A 215 4.86 6.47 -4.48
CA LEU A 215 4.51 6.74 -5.86
C LEU A 215 3.03 6.42 -6.11
N GLU A 216 2.60 5.22 -5.72
CA GLU A 216 1.24 4.75 -5.93
C GLU A 216 0.22 5.59 -5.14
N ILE A 217 0.50 5.89 -3.88
CA ILE A 217 -0.32 6.79 -3.06
C ILE A 217 -0.42 8.17 -3.72
N GLY A 218 0.71 8.68 -4.23
CA GLY A 218 0.72 9.95 -4.95
C GLY A 218 -0.13 9.92 -6.22
N HIS A 219 0.01 8.88 -7.02
CA HIS A 219 -0.69 8.78 -8.30
C HIS A 219 -2.21 8.63 -8.14
N ARG A 220 -2.66 7.83 -7.18
CA ARG A 220 -4.10 7.61 -6.94
C ARG A 220 -4.78 8.76 -6.19
N MET A 221 -4.05 9.45 -5.32
CA MET A 221 -4.62 10.48 -4.45
C MET A 221 -4.35 11.91 -4.93
N LEU A 222 -3.42 12.15 -5.87
CA LEU A 222 -3.20 13.47 -6.46
C LEU A 222 -4.28 13.78 -7.51
N PRO A 223 -4.68 15.04 -7.64
CA PRO A 223 -5.82 15.43 -8.45
C PRO A 223 -5.56 15.24 -9.94
N HIS A 224 -6.57 14.71 -10.64
CA HIS A 224 -6.76 14.94 -12.06
C HIS A 224 -7.22 16.38 -12.23
N GLU A 225 -6.85 17.02 -13.34
CA GLU A 225 -7.30 18.35 -13.72
C GLU A 225 -8.84 18.41 -13.69
N GLY A 226 -9.42 19.30 -12.85
CA GLY A 226 -10.87 19.51 -12.76
C GLY A 226 -11.50 19.38 -11.36
N LEU A 227 -10.72 19.18 -10.30
CA LEU A 227 -11.27 19.12 -8.94
C LEU A 227 -11.48 20.51 -8.34
N GLU A 228 -12.58 20.67 -7.58
CA GLU A 228 -12.85 21.85 -6.78
C GLU A 228 -11.72 22.15 -5.80
N GLU A 229 -11.47 23.43 -5.55
CA GLU A 229 -10.43 23.95 -4.66
C GLU A 229 -10.48 23.31 -3.26
N THR A 230 -11.68 23.01 -2.77
CA THR A 230 -11.97 22.40 -1.46
C THR A 230 -11.42 20.96 -1.38
N ASP A 231 -11.64 20.17 -2.44
CA ASP A 231 -11.13 18.78 -2.52
C ASP A 231 -9.62 18.76 -2.66
N ARG A 232 -9.04 19.72 -3.37
CA ARG A 232 -7.60 19.87 -3.51
C ARG A 232 -6.93 20.14 -2.17
N ARG A 233 -7.47 21.06 -1.36
CA ARG A 233 -6.95 21.36 -0.01
C ARG A 233 -7.06 20.16 0.92
N ARG A 234 -8.18 19.46 0.91
CA ARG A 234 -8.41 18.24 1.70
C ARG A 234 -7.39 17.14 1.37
N ARG A 235 -7.15 16.89 0.08
CA ARG A 235 -6.17 15.89 -0.38
C ARG A 235 -4.74 16.30 -0.04
N ALA A 236 -4.40 17.58 -0.14
CA ALA A 236 -3.08 18.09 0.22
C ALA A 236 -2.71 17.82 1.68
N THR A 237 -3.67 17.79 2.58
CA THR A 237 -3.46 17.47 4.00
C THR A 237 -3.47 15.95 4.29
N MET A 238 -4.31 15.18 3.58
CA MET A 238 -4.46 13.73 3.82
C MET A 238 -3.31 12.90 3.23
N VAL A 239 -2.82 13.24 2.03
CA VAL A 239 -1.78 12.47 1.34
C VAL A 239 -0.48 12.34 2.15
N PRO A 240 0.06 13.41 2.78
CA PRO A 240 1.24 13.30 3.63
C PRO A 240 1.03 12.38 4.83
N LEU A 241 -0.15 12.40 5.45
CA LEU A 241 -0.48 11.54 6.59
C LEU A 241 -0.47 10.06 6.20
N VAL A 242 -1.15 9.71 5.10
CA VAL A 242 -1.18 8.33 4.59
C VAL A 242 0.22 7.85 4.19
N ARG A 243 1.01 8.72 3.52
CA ARG A 243 2.41 8.41 3.17
C ARG A 243 3.28 8.17 4.40
N SER A 244 3.10 8.97 5.45
CA SER A 244 3.86 8.82 6.69
C SER A 244 3.47 7.54 7.41
N ALA A 245 2.18 7.26 7.58
CA ALA A 245 1.69 6.03 8.20
C ALA A 245 2.22 4.78 7.46
N PHE A 246 2.11 4.75 6.13
CA PHE A 246 2.67 3.68 5.30
C PHE A 246 4.18 3.54 5.49
N THR A 247 4.91 4.66 5.49
CA THR A 247 6.38 4.65 5.63
C THR A 247 6.80 4.08 6.99
N TYR A 248 6.15 4.50 8.09
CA TYR A 248 6.46 3.98 9.43
C TYR A 248 6.09 2.50 9.57
N ALA A 249 4.98 2.06 8.99
CA ALA A 249 4.60 0.64 8.98
C ALA A 249 5.66 -0.22 8.25
N VAL A 250 6.16 0.22 7.10
CA VAL A 250 7.22 -0.47 6.35
C VAL A 250 8.54 -0.44 7.13
N TYR A 251 8.91 0.68 7.75
CA TYR A 251 10.13 0.74 8.59
C TYR A 251 10.05 -0.22 9.76
N PHE A 252 8.90 -0.28 10.43
CA PHE A 252 8.70 -1.23 11.52
C PHE A 252 8.86 -2.67 11.03
N GLY A 253 8.17 -3.06 9.96
CA GLY A 253 8.28 -4.40 9.38
C GLY A 253 9.72 -4.73 8.94
N THR A 254 10.41 -3.78 8.30
CA THR A 254 11.81 -3.92 7.90
C THR A 254 12.72 -4.12 9.12
N ALA A 255 12.52 -3.35 10.19
CA ALA A 255 13.30 -3.49 11.42
C ALA A 255 13.10 -4.86 12.09
N VAL A 256 11.85 -5.33 12.15
CA VAL A 256 11.52 -6.66 12.69
C VAL A 256 12.17 -7.78 11.87
N LEU A 257 12.14 -7.68 10.54
CA LEU A 257 12.77 -8.65 9.65
C LEU A 257 14.30 -8.65 9.80
N ILE A 258 14.92 -7.47 9.92
CA ILE A 258 16.37 -7.36 10.17
C ILE A 258 16.74 -7.99 11.52
N LEU A 259 16.01 -7.69 12.59
CA LEU A 259 16.23 -8.30 13.91
C LEU A 259 16.12 -9.83 13.83
N SER A 260 15.10 -10.33 13.14
CA SER A 260 14.93 -11.77 12.91
C SER A 260 16.09 -12.36 12.12
N SER A 261 16.59 -11.69 11.08
CA SER A 261 17.72 -12.17 10.27
C SER A 261 19.03 -12.21 11.07
N LEU A 262 19.18 -11.33 12.06
CA LEU A 262 20.33 -11.32 12.97
C LEU A 262 20.23 -12.35 14.12
N GLY A 263 19.14 -13.15 14.13
CA GLY A 263 18.94 -14.21 15.14
C GLY A 263 18.23 -13.75 16.41
N PHE A 264 17.76 -12.50 16.48
CA PHE A 264 16.94 -12.03 17.59
C PHE A 264 15.50 -12.54 17.45
N ASN A 265 14.88 -12.87 18.57
CA ASN A 265 13.47 -13.26 18.57
C ASN A 265 12.57 -12.05 18.29
N PRO A 266 11.82 -12.01 17.17
CA PRO A 266 10.96 -10.89 16.83
C PRO A 266 9.62 -10.89 17.58
N MET A 267 9.28 -11.99 18.28
CA MET A 267 7.96 -12.17 18.91
C MET A 267 7.57 -11.07 19.92
N PRO A 268 8.46 -10.56 20.78
CA PRO A 268 8.09 -9.46 21.68
C PRO A 268 7.67 -8.19 20.95
N PHE A 269 8.34 -7.87 19.84
CA PHE A 269 8.01 -6.68 19.03
C PHE A 269 6.69 -6.87 18.28
N LEU A 270 6.43 -8.09 17.76
CA LEU A 270 5.18 -8.43 17.11
C LEU A 270 4.01 -8.44 18.10
N ALA A 271 4.22 -8.96 19.31
CA ALA A 271 3.20 -8.93 20.37
C ALA A 271 2.85 -7.49 20.75
N GLY A 272 3.86 -6.62 20.95
CA GLY A 272 3.63 -5.20 21.22
C GLY A 272 2.90 -4.49 20.08
N ALA A 273 3.29 -4.74 18.83
CA ALA A 273 2.59 -4.21 17.65
C ALA A 273 1.16 -4.74 17.54
N GLY A 274 0.92 -6.02 17.88
CA GLY A 274 -0.40 -6.61 17.93
C GLY A 274 -1.31 -5.92 18.95
N LEU A 275 -0.79 -5.64 20.15
CA LEU A 275 -1.51 -4.89 21.18
C LEU A 275 -1.85 -3.46 20.71
N LEU A 276 -0.88 -2.76 20.10
CA LEU A 276 -1.15 -1.44 19.51
C LEU A 276 -2.18 -1.52 18.38
N GLY A 277 -2.12 -2.57 17.56
CA GLY A 277 -3.12 -2.85 16.52
C GLY A 277 -4.53 -3.03 17.07
N LEU A 278 -4.68 -3.72 18.20
CA LEU A 278 -5.97 -3.86 18.89
C LEU A 278 -6.50 -2.50 19.38
N VAL A 279 -5.66 -1.67 19.99
CA VAL A 279 -6.06 -0.33 20.44
C VAL A 279 -6.53 0.54 19.27
N VAL A 280 -5.78 0.54 18.17
CA VAL A 280 -6.16 1.26 16.94
C VAL A 280 -7.43 0.67 16.33
N GLY A 281 -7.58 -0.66 16.34
CA GLY A 281 -8.77 -1.37 15.86
C GLY A 281 -10.03 -0.98 16.63
N PHE A 282 -9.98 -0.95 17.96
CA PHE A 282 -11.09 -0.47 18.79
C PHE A 282 -11.40 1.01 18.54
N GLY A 283 -10.36 1.86 18.36
CA GLY A 283 -10.56 3.26 17.99
C GLY A 283 -11.20 3.45 16.61
N ALA A 284 -10.98 2.53 15.69
CA ALA A 284 -11.53 2.56 14.32
C ALA A 284 -12.84 1.78 14.16
N GLN A 285 -13.35 1.11 15.19
CA GLN A 285 -14.52 0.22 15.13
C GLN A 285 -15.76 0.88 14.54
N SER A 286 -16.07 2.13 14.97
CA SER A 286 -17.20 2.88 14.44
C SER A 286 -17.04 3.20 12.96
N LEU A 287 -15.83 3.53 12.51
CA LEU A 287 -15.54 3.77 11.10
C LEU A 287 -15.78 2.53 10.25
N ILE A 288 -15.31 1.38 10.73
CA ILE A 288 -15.51 0.09 10.05
C ILE A 288 -17.00 -0.23 9.97
N ASN A 289 -17.74 -0.05 11.08
CA ASN A 289 -19.20 -0.25 11.11
C ASN A 289 -19.93 0.64 10.08
N ASP A 290 -19.55 1.94 10.00
CA ASP A 290 -20.16 2.88 9.05
C ASP A 290 -19.93 2.44 7.59
N VAL A 291 -18.72 1.99 7.27
CA VAL A 291 -18.35 1.52 5.92
C VAL A 291 -19.09 0.24 5.55
N VAL A 292 -19.11 -0.73 6.45
CA VAL A 292 -19.78 -2.02 6.23
C VAL A 292 -21.29 -1.81 6.08
N SER A 293 -21.89 -0.96 6.94
CA SER A 293 -23.32 -0.61 6.83
C SER A 293 -23.61 0.09 5.50
N GLY A 294 -22.78 1.03 5.06
CA GLY A 294 -22.93 1.69 3.75
C GLY A 294 -22.88 0.72 2.58
N PHE A 295 -21.97 -0.27 2.65
CA PHE A 295 -21.91 -1.34 1.65
C PHE A 295 -23.21 -2.17 1.62
N PHE A 296 -23.71 -2.62 2.78
CA PHE A 296 -24.94 -3.41 2.84
C PHE A 296 -26.19 -2.61 2.44
N ILE A 297 -26.28 -1.32 2.76
CA ILE A 297 -27.38 -0.46 2.29
C ILE A 297 -27.49 -0.52 0.76
N LEU A 298 -26.35 -0.42 0.05
CA LEU A 298 -26.33 -0.49 -1.41
C LEU A 298 -26.52 -1.92 -1.94
N PHE A 299 -25.89 -2.91 -1.30
CA PHE A 299 -25.95 -4.30 -1.74
C PHE A 299 -27.36 -4.90 -1.60
N GLU A 300 -28.05 -4.61 -0.49
CA GLU A 300 -29.40 -5.09 -0.21
C GLU A 300 -30.49 -4.16 -0.78
N ASN A 301 -30.10 -3.06 -1.42
CA ASN A 301 -31.03 -2.04 -1.93
C ASN A 301 -32.03 -1.57 -0.86
N VAL A 302 -31.56 -1.27 0.34
CA VAL A 302 -32.44 -0.81 1.43
C VAL A 302 -33.13 0.49 1.04
N TYR A 303 -32.37 1.40 0.46
CA TYR A 303 -32.83 2.64 -0.21
C TYR A 303 -31.80 3.08 -1.25
N LEU A 304 -32.20 3.90 -2.19
CA LEU A 304 -31.38 4.46 -3.26
C LEU A 304 -31.38 5.99 -3.21
N VAL A 305 -30.48 6.60 -3.97
CA VAL A 305 -30.48 8.05 -4.18
C VAL A 305 -31.78 8.44 -4.90
N GLY A 306 -32.50 9.41 -4.36
CA GLY A 306 -33.82 9.84 -4.82
C GLY A 306 -34.98 9.27 -4.00
N ASP A 307 -34.78 8.23 -3.18
CA ASP A 307 -35.82 7.69 -2.32
C ASP A 307 -36.14 8.68 -1.18
N ILE A 308 -37.43 8.71 -0.79
CA ILE A 308 -37.85 9.38 0.43
C ILE A 308 -37.75 8.38 1.58
N VAL A 309 -36.89 8.72 2.55
CA VAL A 309 -36.65 7.90 3.72
C VAL A 309 -36.81 8.68 5.01
N GLU A 310 -37.09 7.95 6.08
CA GLU A 310 -37.12 8.49 7.43
C GLU A 310 -36.17 7.69 8.32
N VAL A 311 -35.28 8.42 9.00
CA VAL A 311 -34.28 7.86 9.92
C VAL A 311 -34.26 8.70 11.18
N GLY A 312 -34.84 8.19 12.26
CA GLY A 312 -35.04 8.96 13.48
C GLY A 312 -35.79 10.26 13.21
N PRO A 313 -35.26 11.45 13.53
CA PRO A 313 -35.92 12.73 13.28
C PRO A 313 -35.78 13.24 11.84
N ALA A 314 -34.94 12.62 11.02
CA ALA A 314 -34.67 13.08 9.67
C ALA A 314 -35.60 12.35 8.67
N LYS A 315 -36.47 13.11 8.00
CA LYS A 315 -37.32 12.62 6.92
C LYS A 315 -37.10 13.47 5.67
N GLY A 316 -36.79 12.84 4.54
CA GLY A 316 -36.53 13.58 3.32
C GLY A 316 -36.00 12.70 2.20
N VAL A 317 -35.54 13.34 1.12
CA VAL A 317 -35.00 12.68 -0.07
C VAL A 317 -33.52 12.36 0.14
N VAL A 318 -33.13 11.13 -0.17
CA VAL A 318 -31.72 10.72 -0.18
C VAL A 318 -31.00 11.45 -1.34
N GLU A 319 -30.08 12.35 -0.99
CA GLU A 319 -29.31 13.13 -1.98
C GLU A 319 -28.03 12.42 -2.40
N ALA A 320 -27.35 11.79 -1.44
CA ALA A 320 -26.13 11.04 -1.72
C ALA A 320 -25.91 9.95 -0.68
N ILE A 321 -25.39 8.81 -1.12
CA ILE A 321 -24.88 7.73 -0.27
C ILE A 321 -23.36 7.71 -0.45
N GLU A 322 -22.65 8.17 0.57
CA GLU A 322 -21.19 8.21 0.58
C GLU A 322 -20.63 6.99 1.32
N PHE A 323 -19.33 6.81 1.26
CA PHE A 323 -18.63 5.68 1.86
C PHE A 323 -18.93 5.48 3.36
N ARG A 324 -19.14 6.56 4.10
CA ARG A 324 -19.38 6.54 5.55
C ARG A 324 -20.72 7.14 5.95
N THR A 325 -21.28 8.02 5.16
CA THR A 325 -22.44 8.85 5.52
C THR A 325 -23.46 8.85 4.40
N THR A 326 -24.74 8.95 4.77
CA THR A 326 -25.84 9.24 3.85
C THR A 326 -26.34 10.65 4.10
N LYS A 327 -26.61 11.41 3.03
CA LYS A 327 -27.15 12.74 3.05
C LYS A 327 -28.63 12.69 2.69
N ILE A 328 -29.48 13.23 3.57
CA ILE A 328 -30.91 13.30 3.40
C ILE A 328 -31.30 14.78 3.40
N ARG A 329 -32.00 15.25 2.36
CA ARG A 329 -32.53 16.60 2.26
C ARG A 329 -33.98 16.60 2.70
N ASP A 330 -34.30 17.35 3.73
CA ASP A 330 -35.67 17.50 4.20
C ASP A 330 -36.48 18.49 3.34
N PRO A 331 -37.82 18.56 3.50
CA PRO A 331 -38.66 19.48 2.73
C PRO A 331 -38.32 20.97 2.96
N GLU A 332 -37.72 21.33 4.09
CA GLU A 332 -37.25 22.69 4.40
C GLU A 332 -35.90 23.01 3.73
N GLY A 333 -35.30 22.06 3.01
CA GLY A 333 -34.04 22.23 2.30
C GLY A 333 -32.79 21.96 3.12
N ARG A 334 -32.92 21.57 4.40
CA ARG A 334 -31.78 21.24 5.29
C ARG A 334 -31.21 19.88 4.92
N ILE A 335 -29.89 19.74 5.03
CA ILE A 335 -29.22 18.47 4.77
C ILE A 335 -28.86 17.80 6.10
N HIS A 336 -29.45 16.65 6.33
CA HIS A 336 -29.10 15.76 7.44
C HIS A 336 -27.98 14.83 6.98
N VAL A 337 -26.81 14.91 7.63
CA VAL A 337 -25.67 14.03 7.37
C VAL A 337 -25.64 12.97 8.46
N ILE A 338 -26.02 11.75 8.12
CA ILE A 338 -26.15 10.64 9.07
C ILE A 338 -25.09 9.59 8.76
N ARG A 339 -24.44 9.05 9.78
CA ARG A 339 -23.47 7.94 9.60
C ARG A 339 -24.24 6.66 9.22
N ASN A 340 -23.69 5.92 8.26
CA ASN A 340 -24.36 4.71 7.76
C ASN A 340 -24.58 3.65 8.86
N GLY A 341 -23.66 3.58 9.83
CA GLY A 341 -23.80 2.68 10.99
C GLY A 341 -24.91 3.03 11.95
N ASP A 342 -25.37 4.30 11.94
CA ASP A 342 -26.44 4.81 12.81
C ASP A 342 -27.83 4.77 12.13
N MET A 343 -27.91 4.30 10.87
CA MET A 343 -29.14 4.25 10.07
C MET A 343 -30.05 3.09 10.48
N LYS A 344 -30.54 3.08 11.72
CA LYS A 344 -31.44 2.02 12.23
C LYS A 344 -32.45 2.60 13.23
N PRO A 345 -33.76 2.35 13.05
CA PRO A 345 -34.46 1.78 11.87
C PRO A 345 -34.59 2.78 10.71
N VAL A 346 -34.75 2.28 9.49
CA VAL A 346 -35.03 3.06 8.29
C VAL A 346 -36.45 2.76 7.81
N ILE A 347 -37.24 3.81 7.54
CA ILE A 347 -38.55 3.68 6.88
C ILE A 347 -38.38 4.23 5.47
N ASN A 348 -38.60 3.39 4.44
CA ASN A 348 -38.54 3.79 3.03
C ASN A 348 -39.99 4.02 2.51
N TYR A 349 -40.26 5.25 2.08
CA TYR A 349 -41.56 5.67 1.53
C TYR A 349 -41.65 5.55 0.01
N SER A 350 -40.57 5.23 -0.66
CA SER A 350 -40.49 5.19 -2.14
C SER A 350 -40.49 3.78 -2.69
N ARG A 351 -40.75 2.74 -1.88
CA ARG A 351 -40.72 1.36 -2.34
C ARG A 351 -42.11 0.87 -2.61
N ASP A 352 -42.31 0.19 -3.76
CA ASP A 352 -43.52 -0.46 -4.25
C ASP A 352 -44.71 0.49 -4.40
N TYR A 353 -45.35 0.87 -3.32
CA TYR A 353 -46.48 1.81 -3.28
C TYR A 353 -46.53 2.57 -1.95
N GLY A 354 -47.07 3.76 -2.00
CA GLY A 354 -47.42 4.51 -0.79
C GLY A 354 -48.91 4.39 -0.45
N VAL A 355 -49.27 4.72 0.76
CA VAL A 355 -50.68 4.82 1.17
C VAL A 355 -50.95 6.25 1.63
N ALA A 356 -51.81 6.96 0.91
CA ALA A 356 -52.32 8.24 1.34
C ALA A 356 -53.50 8.00 2.31
N VAL A 357 -53.37 8.51 3.54
CA VAL A 357 -54.37 8.36 4.60
C VAL A 357 -54.96 9.73 4.93
N VAL A 358 -56.26 9.83 4.95
CA VAL A 358 -56.98 11.01 5.39
C VAL A 358 -57.98 10.66 6.45
N ALA A 359 -57.94 11.31 7.59
CA ALA A 359 -58.93 11.20 8.65
C ALA A 359 -59.89 12.37 8.55
N VAL A 360 -61.15 12.12 8.67
CA VAL A 360 -62.21 13.11 8.59
C VAL A 360 -63.07 13.00 9.85
N ASP A 361 -63.18 14.08 10.58
CA ASP A 361 -64.02 14.16 11.79
C ASP A 361 -65.44 14.58 11.43
N VAL A 362 -66.39 13.77 11.84
CA VAL A 362 -67.80 13.92 11.52
C VAL A 362 -68.61 13.96 12.82
N PRO A 363 -69.54 14.92 12.96
CA PRO A 363 -70.41 14.98 14.13
C PRO A 363 -71.32 13.72 14.27
N TYR A 364 -71.75 13.40 15.45
CA TYR A 364 -72.62 12.22 15.75
C TYR A 364 -73.97 12.29 15.08
N ASP A 365 -74.50 13.48 14.83
CA ASP A 365 -75.79 13.72 14.16
C ASP A 365 -75.76 13.69 12.64
N ALA A 366 -74.58 13.51 12.06
CA ALA A 366 -74.40 13.45 10.59
C ALA A 366 -74.95 12.13 10.01
N ASP A 367 -75.53 12.21 8.81
CA ASP A 367 -75.89 11.02 8.03
C ASP A 367 -74.67 10.29 7.53
N LEU A 368 -74.28 9.21 8.19
CA LEU A 368 -73.13 8.40 7.81
C LEU A 368 -73.21 7.86 6.40
N ARG A 369 -74.43 7.53 5.89
CA ARG A 369 -74.58 7.02 4.51
C ARG A 369 -74.27 8.10 3.48
N GLY A 370 -74.69 9.33 3.75
CA GLY A 370 -74.38 10.49 2.96
C GLY A 370 -72.89 10.85 3.01
N VAL A 371 -72.28 10.72 4.20
CA VAL A 371 -70.82 10.92 4.37
C VAL A 371 -69.99 9.90 3.60
N PHE A 372 -70.29 8.60 3.70
CA PHE A 372 -69.60 7.57 2.97
C PHE A 372 -69.77 7.71 1.43
N ALA A 373 -70.98 8.11 0.97
CA ALA A 373 -71.20 8.39 -0.43
C ALA A 373 -70.39 9.61 -0.93
N GLY A 374 -70.23 10.66 -0.07
CA GLY A 374 -69.39 11.83 -0.36
C GLY A 374 -67.92 11.47 -0.44
N LEU A 375 -67.41 10.69 0.51
CA LEU A 375 -66.01 10.24 0.53
C LEU A 375 -65.68 9.37 -0.69
N ARG A 376 -66.58 8.44 -1.11
CA ARG A 376 -66.43 7.64 -2.32
C ARG A 376 -66.39 8.52 -3.59
N GLN A 377 -67.22 9.53 -3.64
CA GLN A 377 -67.26 10.48 -4.77
C GLN A 377 -66.00 11.29 -4.84
N ALA A 378 -65.47 11.83 -3.72
CA ALA A 378 -64.20 12.54 -3.66
C ALA A 378 -63.04 11.64 -4.08
N GLY A 379 -63.03 10.36 -3.59
CA GLY A 379 -62.04 9.38 -4.00
C GLY A 379 -62.07 9.02 -5.48
N ALA A 380 -63.25 8.86 -6.07
CA ALA A 380 -63.42 8.63 -7.54
C ALA A 380 -62.94 9.82 -8.36
N HIS A 381 -63.17 11.05 -7.90
CA HIS A 381 -62.63 12.25 -8.49
C HIS A 381 -61.11 12.28 -8.45
N LEU A 382 -60.50 12.00 -7.30
CA LEU A 382 -59.05 11.92 -7.15
C LEU A 382 -58.46 10.88 -8.10
N HIS A 383 -59.05 9.69 -8.17
CA HIS A 383 -58.57 8.61 -9.05
C HIS A 383 -58.66 8.98 -10.52
N SER A 384 -59.70 9.72 -10.93
CA SER A 384 -59.87 10.16 -12.33
C SER A 384 -58.93 11.32 -12.73
N GLN A 385 -58.51 12.14 -11.77
CA GLN A 385 -57.65 13.34 -12.00
C GLN A 385 -56.17 13.06 -11.89
N SER A 386 -55.76 12.00 -11.15
CA SER A 386 -54.35 11.74 -10.89
C SER A 386 -53.96 10.32 -11.23
N GLN A 387 -52.99 10.18 -12.15
CA GLN A 387 -52.39 8.89 -12.49
C GLN A 387 -51.53 8.31 -11.33
N ASP A 388 -51.23 9.13 -10.34
CA ASP A 388 -50.48 8.70 -9.16
C ASP A 388 -51.32 7.87 -8.20
N VAL A 389 -52.66 7.83 -8.36
CA VAL A 389 -53.58 7.05 -7.51
C VAL A 389 -53.81 5.69 -8.16
N LEU A 390 -53.31 4.65 -7.50
CA LEU A 390 -53.28 3.28 -8.03
C LEU A 390 -54.57 2.52 -7.82
N ASN A 391 -55.31 2.82 -6.74
CA ASN A 391 -56.53 2.11 -6.37
C ASN A 391 -57.63 3.12 -5.99
N GLU A 392 -58.88 2.65 -6.05
CA GLU A 392 -60.03 3.39 -5.50
C GLU A 392 -59.89 3.65 -4.02
N LEU A 393 -60.49 4.74 -3.53
CA LEU A 393 -60.52 5.12 -2.13
C LEU A 393 -61.22 4.02 -1.30
N GLN A 394 -60.50 3.48 -0.35
CA GLN A 394 -61.02 2.59 0.67
C GLN A 394 -61.44 3.39 1.91
N ILE A 395 -62.65 3.11 2.41
CA ILE A 395 -63.11 3.70 3.68
C ILE A 395 -62.91 2.63 4.75
N ASP A 396 -61.97 2.86 5.65
CA ASP A 396 -61.60 1.91 6.72
C ASP A 396 -62.64 1.89 7.84
N GLY A 397 -63.57 2.87 7.84
CA GLY A 397 -64.63 2.99 8.82
C GLY A 397 -64.29 4.00 9.93
N VAL A 398 -65.09 3.95 11.00
CA VAL A 398 -64.86 4.80 12.20
C VAL A 398 -63.71 4.24 13.02
N THR A 399 -62.67 5.03 13.21
CA THR A 399 -61.43 4.59 13.88
C THR A 399 -61.29 5.20 15.30
N ALA A 400 -61.93 6.31 15.56
CA ALA A 400 -61.92 6.95 16.88
C ALA A 400 -63.20 7.71 17.16
N PHE A 401 -63.51 7.87 18.42
CA PHE A 401 -64.61 8.69 18.95
C PHE A 401 -64.04 9.77 19.85
N THR A 402 -64.42 11.02 19.62
CA THR A 402 -64.09 12.17 20.47
C THR A 402 -65.35 12.59 21.25
N ALA A 403 -65.25 13.63 22.07
CA ALA A 403 -66.42 14.15 22.85
C ALA A 403 -67.56 14.63 21.96
N SER A 404 -67.32 15.06 20.72
CA SER A 404 -68.28 15.68 19.80
C SER A 404 -68.34 15.10 18.41
N THR A 405 -67.33 14.31 18.01
CA THR A 405 -67.16 13.79 16.64
C THR A 405 -66.71 12.35 16.63
N MET A 406 -66.94 11.67 15.50
CA MET A 406 -66.34 10.38 15.16
C MET A 406 -65.34 10.59 14.01
N THR A 407 -64.19 9.96 14.09
CA THR A 407 -63.14 10.05 13.08
C THR A 407 -63.30 8.87 12.10
N ILE A 408 -63.54 9.21 10.83
CA ILE A 408 -63.60 8.25 9.73
C ILE A 408 -62.24 8.27 9.02
N ARG A 409 -61.60 7.10 8.92
CA ARG A 409 -60.35 6.96 8.21
C ARG A 409 -60.62 6.49 6.78
N THR A 410 -59.91 7.13 5.86
CA THR A 410 -59.86 6.73 4.45
C THR A 410 -58.43 6.48 4.05
N SER A 411 -58.22 5.51 3.16
CA SER A 411 -56.91 5.16 2.64
C SER A 411 -56.99 4.85 1.15
N THR A 412 -55.94 5.22 0.41
CA THR A 412 -55.77 4.86 -0.99
C THR A 412 -54.33 4.60 -1.32
N ARG A 413 -54.05 3.63 -2.19
CA ARG A 413 -52.71 3.36 -2.68
C ARG A 413 -52.32 4.36 -3.75
N VAL A 414 -51.09 4.87 -3.64
CA VAL A 414 -50.54 5.86 -4.55
C VAL A 414 -49.14 5.49 -4.99
N SER A 415 -48.66 6.10 -6.06
CA SER A 415 -47.28 5.97 -6.51
C SER A 415 -46.28 6.33 -5.39
N PRO A 416 -45.14 5.66 -5.34
CA PRO A 416 -44.12 5.88 -4.32
C PRO A 416 -43.76 7.36 -4.17
N GLY A 417 -43.67 7.83 -2.93
CA GLY A 417 -43.30 9.23 -2.63
C GLY A 417 -44.42 10.26 -2.84
N ARG A 418 -45.63 9.84 -3.32
CA ARG A 418 -46.77 10.75 -3.58
C ARG A 418 -47.83 10.78 -2.48
N GLN A 419 -47.58 10.12 -1.35
CA GLN A 419 -48.57 9.96 -0.26
C GLN A 419 -49.10 11.27 0.26
N GLU A 420 -48.21 12.24 0.54
CA GLU A 420 -48.57 13.52 1.13
C GLU A 420 -49.30 14.42 0.11
N ALA A 421 -48.84 14.45 -1.13
CA ALA A 421 -49.50 15.19 -2.21
C ALA A 421 -50.91 14.67 -2.50
N ALA A 422 -51.08 13.34 -2.56
CA ALA A 422 -52.36 12.72 -2.76
C ALA A 422 -53.30 12.93 -1.55
N ALA A 423 -52.79 12.85 -0.31
CA ALA A 423 -53.55 13.15 0.88
C ALA A 423 -54.04 14.61 0.92
N ALA A 424 -53.16 15.57 0.52
CA ALA A 424 -53.55 16.97 0.44
C ALA A 424 -54.62 17.21 -0.63
N ALA A 425 -54.48 16.61 -1.83
CA ALA A 425 -55.47 16.69 -2.88
C ALA A 425 -56.81 16.05 -2.45
N LEU A 426 -56.76 14.90 -1.75
CA LEU A 426 -57.92 14.24 -1.23
C LEU A 426 -58.69 15.11 -0.22
N ARG A 427 -57.98 15.78 0.71
CA ARG A 427 -58.61 16.71 1.66
C ARG A 427 -59.35 17.85 0.98
N LEU A 428 -58.76 18.42 -0.07
CA LEU A 428 -59.42 19.49 -0.87
C LEU A 428 -60.69 18.95 -1.54
N LEU A 429 -60.59 17.83 -2.24
CA LEU A 429 -61.74 17.22 -2.92
C LEU A 429 -62.86 16.78 -1.95
N ILE A 430 -62.50 16.32 -0.76
CA ILE A 430 -63.44 16.02 0.32
C ILE A 430 -64.17 17.32 0.71
N ASN A 431 -63.44 18.41 0.97
CA ASN A 431 -64.03 19.68 1.33
C ASN A 431 -64.98 20.18 0.25
N GLU A 432 -64.56 20.20 -1.02
CA GLU A 432 -65.38 20.62 -2.14
C GLU A 432 -66.67 19.76 -2.31
N THR A 433 -66.52 18.43 -2.17
CA THR A 433 -67.65 17.51 -2.29
C THR A 433 -68.67 17.72 -1.21
N PHE A 434 -68.23 18.01 0.03
CA PHE A 434 -69.13 18.25 1.14
C PHE A 434 -69.72 19.67 1.09
N GLU A 435 -69.00 20.69 0.60
CA GLU A 435 -69.56 22.03 0.37
C GLU A 435 -70.67 22.01 -0.68
N GLN A 436 -70.51 21.24 -1.75
CA GLN A 436 -71.52 21.07 -2.80
C GLN A 436 -72.75 20.34 -2.30
N ARG A 437 -72.64 19.37 -1.38
CA ARG A 437 -73.75 18.57 -0.86
C ARG A 437 -74.51 19.24 0.31
N ALA A 438 -73.83 20.00 1.14
CA ALA A 438 -74.36 20.40 2.44
C ALA A 438 -74.61 21.87 2.61
N GLY A 439 -74.65 22.68 1.56
CA GLY A 439 -74.89 24.13 1.75
C GLY A 439 -74.40 24.64 3.13
N ARG A 440 -73.54 25.55 3.16
CA ARG A 440 -72.98 26.36 4.29
C ARG A 440 -72.94 25.88 5.74
N ALA A 441 -73.65 24.78 6.16
CA ALA A 441 -73.80 24.42 7.58
C ALA A 441 -72.65 23.54 8.15
N ILE A 442 -71.85 22.87 7.32
CA ILE A 442 -70.85 21.92 7.75
C ILE A 442 -69.43 22.48 7.79
N ARG A 443 -69.25 23.78 7.63
CA ARG A 443 -68.00 24.45 7.37
C ARG A 443 -66.98 24.52 8.51
N LYS A 444 -67.32 24.10 9.74
CA LYS A 444 -66.47 24.41 10.92
C LYS A 444 -65.73 23.27 11.57
N THR A 445 -65.96 21.99 11.15
CA THR A 445 -65.53 20.87 11.97
C THR A 445 -64.75 19.76 11.21
N LEU A 446 -64.36 19.98 9.97
CA LEU A 446 -64.01 18.85 9.08
C LEU A 446 -62.51 18.50 8.91
N ILE A 447 -61.60 19.25 9.47
CA ILE A 447 -60.15 18.98 9.26
C ILE A 447 -59.40 19.07 10.60
N ALA A 448 -59.16 17.92 11.26
CA ALA A 448 -58.19 17.81 12.35
C ALA A 448 -56.87 17.32 11.76
N GLU A 449 -55.79 18.03 12.05
CA GLU A 449 -54.43 17.53 11.81
C GLU A 449 -54.19 16.22 12.56
N PRO A 450 -53.45 15.26 12.00
CA PRO A 450 -53.09 14.06 12.72
C PRO A 450 -52.28 14.48 13.98
N ALA A 451 -52.83 14.20 15.16
CA ALA A 451 -52.13 14.45 16.41
C ALA A 451 -50.79 13.69 16.39
N GLU A 452 -49.71 14.45 16.41
CA GLU A 452 -48.39 13.93 16.70
C GLU A 452 -48.49 13.12 18.00
N ARG A 453 -48.37 11.79 17.90
CA ARG A 453 -48.19 10.97 19.09
C ARG A 453 -46.84 11.27 19.66
N HIS A 454 -46.80 12.24 20.62
CA HIS A 454 -45.74 12.25 21.59
C HIS A 454 -45.77 10.92 22.33
N VAL A 455 -44.86 10.01 21.94
CA VAL A 455 -44.44 8.90 22.79
C VAL A 455 -43.70 9.52 23.97
N THR A 456 -44.48 9.92 25.00
CA THR A 456 -43.91 10.39 26.27
C THR A 456 -43.21 9.19 26.90
N ALA A 457 -41.93 9.28 27.02
CA ALA A 457 -41.05 8.38 27.71
C ALA A 457 -41.53 8.14 29.15
N ALA A 458 -42.09 7.00 29.43
CA ALA A 458 -42.17 6.42 30.76
C ALA A 458 -40.93 5.57 30.99
N GLN A 459 -39.84 6.20 31.40
CA GLN A 459 -38.75 5.54 32.15
C GLN A 459 -38.03 6.59 33.02
N ARG A 460 -38.63 6.89 34.14
CA ARG A 460 -37.91 7.25 35.37
C ARG A 460 -38.25 6.18 36.40
N GLY A 461 -37.40 5.20 36.56
CA GLY A 461 -37.29 4.36 37.76
C GLY A 461 -36.16 4.89 38.63
N PRO A 462 -36.30 4.78 39.97
CA PRO A 462 -35.44 5.50 40.94
C PRO A 462 -34.14 4.72 41.23
N ARG A 463 -33.10 5.52 41.50
CA ARG A 463 -31.82 5.25 42.19
C ARG A 463 -30.76 4.45 41.42
#